data_2dcb8e728753c8b8486d50ef505079e8
#
_entry.id   2dcb8e728753c8b8486d50ef505079e8
#
_cell.length_a   1.000
_cell.length_b   1.000
_cell.length_c   1.000
_cell.angle_alpha   90.00
_cell.angle_beta   90.00
_cell.angle_gamma   90.00
#
_symmetry.space_group_name_H-M   'P 1'
#
loop_
_entity.id
_entity.type
_entity.pdbx_description
1 polymer ?
#
loop_
_entity_poly.entity_id
_entity_poly.type
_entity_poly.pdbx_seq_one_letter_code
_entity_poly.pdbx_strand_id
1 'polypeptide(L)'
;FGFHKTTMEEIARALKIGKSSIYYYFNSKEEIFEAVVRYEANLLRNELTKAIKSVDSPIVKMGIYINVRMKTFEKLSNYYNAIFDKNLDHFEFIEKIRSKYDLEELAILRLIIYDGKKKNVFKVDDSEYTAMAVQTALKGLEVPLFWEKREVDIEHRVNALMNILFHGILRNP
;
A
#
# COMPACT_ATOMS: atom_id res chain seq x y z
N PHE A 1 -10.18 -17.29 -13.41
CA PHE A 1 -11.55 -17.70 -13.00
C PHE A 1 -12.13 -16.77 -11.92
N GLY A 2 -11.32 -15.95 -11.27
CA GLY A 2 -11.73 -15.07 -10.19
C GLY A 2 -11.83 -15.78 -8.83
N PHE A 3 -11.79 -14.98 -7.74
CA PHE A 3 -11.75 -15.51 -6.38
C PHE A 3 -12.96 -16.40 -6.04
N HIS A 4 -14.18 -16.01 -6.47
CA HIS A 4 -15.40 -16.76 -6.15
C HIS A 4 -15.46 -18.13 -6.79
N LYS A 5 -15.01 -18.25 -8.03
CA LYS A 5 -15.07 -19.50 -8.78
C LYS A 5 -13.86 -20.41 -8.50
N THR A 6 -12.79 -19.88 -7.91
CA THR A 6 -11.59 -20.66 -7.60
C THR A 6 -11.79 -21.44 -6.31
N THR A 7 -11.48 -22.74 -6.34
CA THR A 7 -11.54 -23.66 -5.22
C THR A 7 -10.16 -23.98 -4.66
N MET A 8 -10.10 -24.47 -3.42
CA MET A 8 -8.84 -24.95 -2.81
C MET A 8 -8.18 -26.05 -3.63
N GLU A 9 -9.00 -26.93 -4.23
CA GLU A 9 -8.53 -28.01 -5.10
C GLU A 9 -7.88 -27.50 -6.38
N GLU A 10 -8.43 -26.45 -6.97
CA GLU A 10 -7.85 -25.82 -8.17
C GLU A 10 -6.53 -25.13 -7.85
N ILE A 11 -6.46 -24.47 -6.70
CA ILE A 11 -5.20 -23.87 -6.22
C ILE A 11 -4.14 -24.98 -6.00
N ALA A 12 -4.51 -26.07 -5.31
CA ALA A 12 -3.61 -27.20 -5.10
C ALA A 12 -3.12 -27.81 -6.42
N ARG A 13 -4.03 -27.96 -7.39
CA ARG A 13 -3.69 -28.47 -8.74
C ARG A 13 -2.73 -27.52 -9.48
N ALA A 14 -2.98 -26.23 -9.42
CA ALA A 14 -2.11 -25.21 -10.04
C ALA A 14 -0.70 -25.22 -9.44
N LEU A 15 -0.59 -25.43 -8.12
CA LEU A 15 0.67 -25.56 -7.39
C LEU A 15 1.32 -26.94 -7.53
N LYS A 16 0.65 -27.89 -8.19
CA LYS A 16 1.09 -29.30 -8.34
C LYS A 16 1.32 -29.99 -6.98
N ILE A 17 0.49 -29.69 -6.00
CA ILE A 17 0.50 -30.33 -4.67
C ILE A 17 -0.79 -31.10 -4.42
N GLY A 18 -0.76 -32.03 -3.48
CA GLY A 18 -1.97 -32.79 -3.08
C GLY A 18 -2.97 -31.90 -2.34
N LYS A 19 -4.26 -32.25 -2.46
CA LYS A 19 -5.36 -31.58 -1.72
C LYS A 19 -5.08 -31.55 -0.22
N SER A 20 -4.64 -32.66 0.36
CA SER A 20 -4.30 -32.74 1.80
C SER A 20 -3.18 -31.78 2.19
N SER A 21 -2.23 -31.55 1.28
CA SER A 21 -1.09 -30.67 1.54
C SER A 21 -1.52 -29.21 1.67
N ILE A 22 -2.43 -28.72 0.80
CA ILE A 22 -2.89 -27.34 0.90
C ILE A 22 -3.72 -27.12 2.17
N TYR A 23 -4.61 -28.09 2.53
CA TYR A 23 -5.42 -28.01 3.74
C TYR A 23 -4.60 -28.16 5.03
N TYR A 24 -3.40 -28.69 4.96
CA TYR A 24 -2.47 -28.71 6.08
C TYR A 24 -2.00 -27.30 6.47
N TYR A 25 -1.84 -26.40 5.48
CA TYR A 25 -1.35 -25.05 5.69
C TYR A 25 -2.46 -23.99 5.79
N PHE A 26 -3.57 -24.17 5.07
CA PHE A 26 -4.66 -23.20 4.95
C PHE A 26 -6.01 -23.88 5.00
N ASN A 27 -6.88 -23.43 5.88
CA ASN A 27 -8.24 -23.99 6.02
C ASN A 27 -9.20 -23.47 4.94
N SER A 28 -8.91 -22.32 4.34
CA SER A 28 -9.74 -21.67 3.34
C SER A 28 -8.94 -20.88 2.32
N LYS A 29 -9.59 -20.53 1.21
CA LYS A 29 -8.97 -19.64 0.20
C LYS A 29 -8.79 -18.21 0.71
N GLU A 30 -9.62 -17.78 1.66
CA GLU A 30 -9.52 -16.50 2.35
C GLU A 30 -8.23 -16.43 3.16
N GLU A 31 -7.85 -17.52 3.85
CA GLU A 31 -6.56 -17.61 4.56
C GLU A 31 -5.35 -17.54 3.61
N ILE A 32 -5.45 -18.19 2.45
CA ILE A 32 -4.41 -18.07 1.42
C ILE A 32 -4.29 -16.63 0.95
N PHE A 33 -5.42 -15.98 0.68
CA PHE A 33 -5.44 -14.59 0.24
C PHE A 33 -4.86 -13.66 1.30
N GLU A 34 -5.24 -13.82 2.58
CA GLU A 34 -4.66 -13.07 3.68
C GLU A 34 -3.13 -13.28 3.77
N ALA A 35 -2.67 -14.51 3.57
CA ALA A 35 -1.23 -14.81 3.56
C ALA A 35 -0.49 -14.10 2.40
N VAL A 36 -1.11 -14.01 1.22
CA VAL A 36 -0.57 -13.26 0.07
C VAL A 36 -0.48 -11.78 0.41
N VAL A 37 -1.57 -11.16 0.89
CA VAL A 37 -1.57 -9.74 1.27
C VAL A 37 -0.51 -9.45 2.33
N ARG A 38 -0.39 -10.31 3.33
CA ARG A 38 0.64 -10.20 4.38
C ARG A 38 2.06 -10.28 3.80
N TYR A 39 2.30 -11.21 2.87
CA TYR A 39 3.59 -11.33 2.21
C TYR A 39 3.96 -10.05 1.45
N GLU A 40 3.02 -9.50 0.69
CA GLU A 40 3.20 -8.28 -0.08
C GLU A 40 3.40 -7.04 0.81
N ALA A 41 2.65 -6.93 1.90
CA ALA A 41 2.86 -5.87 2.90
C ALA A 41 4.26 -5.94 3.52
N ASN A 42 4.76 -7.14 3.80
CA ASN A 42 6.13 -7.33 4.29
C ASN A 42 7.19 -6.94 3.25
N LEU A 43 6.97 -7.30 1.97
CA LEU A 43 7.86 -6.88 0.88
C LEU A 43 7.92 -5.36 0.78
N LEU A 44 6.76 -4.70 0.72
CA LEU A 44 6.66 -3.24 0.68
C LEU A 44 7.41 -2.60 1.84
N ARG A 45 7.16 -3.05 3.07
CA ARG A 45 7.83 -2.54 4.26
C ARG A 45 9.36 -2.69 4.17
N ASN A 46 9.84 -3.84 3.70
CA ASN A 46 11.28 -4.09 3.57
C ASN A 46 11.90 -3.19 2.49
N GLU A 47 11.26 -3.03 1.34
CA GLU A 47 11.71 -2.13 0.28
C GLU A 47 11.74 -0.68 0.74
N LEU A 48 10.67 -0.21 1.37
CA LEU A 48 10.59 1.14 1.94
C LEU A 48 11.68 1.38 2.99
N THR A 49 11.84 0.45 3.94
CA THR A 49 12.83 0.58 5.00
C THR A 49 14.25 0.66 4.43
N LYS A 50 14.57 -0.20 3.45
CA LYS A 50 15.86 -0.21 2.78
C LYS A 50 16.12 1.08 2.00
N ALA A 51 15.15 1.52 1.22
CA ALA A 51 15.27 2.70 0.37
C ALA A 51 15.38 4.00 1.20
N ILE A 52 14.59 4.12 2.28
CA ILE A 52 14.63 5.28 3.17
C ILE A 52 15.94 5.36 3.97
N LYS A 53 16.49 4.22 4.39
CA LYS A 53 17.78 4.18 5.10
C LYS A 53 18.97 4.57 4.23
N SER A 54 18.87 4.45 2.91
CA SER A 54 19.94 4.78 1.96
C SER A 54 20.12 6.27 1.71
N VAL A 55 19.20 7.12 2.18
CA VAL A 55 19.20 8.57 1.95
C VAL A 55 19.03 9.33 3.25
N ASP A 56 19.59 10.55 3.32
CA ASP A 56 19.51 11.39 4.54
C ASP A 56 18.47 12.51 4.43
N SER A 57 18.17 12.98 3.22
CA SER A 57 17.21 14.07 3.00
C SER A 57 15.76 13.64 3.29
N PRO A 58 15.05 14.32 4.22
CA PRO A 58 13.63 14.02 4.50
C PRO A 58 12.71 14.20 3.28
N ILE A 59 13.02 15.15 2.39
CA ILE A 59 12.28 15.38 1.14
C ILE A 59 12.42 14.15 0.24
N VAL A 60 13.64 13.66 0.06
CA VAL A 60 13.93 12.47 -0.76
C VAL A 60 13.28 11.22 -0.15
N LYS A 61 13.36 11.06 1.18
CA LYS A 61 12.68 9.97 1.91
C LYS A 61 11.17 9.97 1.65
N MET A 62 10.52 11.14 1.72
CA MET A 62 9.10 11.28 1.46
C MET A 62 8.75 10.93 0.01
N GLY A 63 9.53 11.42 -0.96
CA GLY A 63 9.35 11.07 -2.37
C GLY A 63 9.50 9.58 -2.63
N ILE A 64 10.52 8.93 -2.06
CA ILE A 64 10.72 7.47 -2.15
C ILE A 64 9.51 6.74 -1.54
N TYR A 65 9.09 7.11 -0.34
CA TYR A 65 7.95 6.50 0.33
C TYR A 65 6.70 6.53 -0.55
N ILE A 66 6.33 7.71 -1.05
CA ILE A 66 5.13 7.88 -1.88
C ILE A 66 5.24 7.06 -3.18
N ASN A 67 6.36 7.17 -3.89
CA ASN A 67 6.54 6.48 -5.17
C ASN A 67 6.55 4.95 -5.02
N VAL A 68 7.29 4.41 -4.05
CA VAL A 68 7.35 2.95 -3.81
C VAL A 68 5.98 2.44 -3.41
N ARG A 69 5.30 3.15 -2.49
CA ARG A 69 3.95 2.80 -2.04
C ARG A 69 2.98 2.75 -3.21
N MET A 70 2.90 3.81 -4.01
CA MET A 70 1.93 3.89 -5.10
C MET A 70 2.20 2.89 -6.23
N LYS A 71 3.47 2.66 -6.61
CA LYS A 71 3.83 1.60 -7.57
C LYS A 71 3.46 0.20 -7.07
N THR A 72 3.63 -0.06 -5.79
CA THR A 72 3.22 -1.33 -5.20
C THR A 72 1.70 -1.49 -5.27
N PHE A 73 0.95 -0.42 -4.95
CA PHE A 73 -0.51 -0.45 -5.03
C PHE A 73 -1.04 -0.58 -6.45
N GLU A 74 -0.45 0.08 -7.42
CA GLU A 74 -0.79 -0.08 -8.84
C GLU A 74 -0.62 -1.54 -9.27
N LYS A 75 0.51 -2.15 -8.94
CA LYS A 75 0.76 -3.57 -9.22
C LYS A 75 -0.25 -4.49 -8.54
N LEU A 76 -0.58 -4.22 -7.27
CA LEU A 76 -1.55 -4.98 -6.50
C LEU A 76 -2.97 -4.81 -7.04
N SER A 77 -3.38 -3.59 -7.41
CA SER A 77 -4.71 -3.33 -7.95
C SER A 77 -4.97 -4.09 -9.25
N ASN A 78 -3.97 -4.17 -10.15
CA ASN A 78 -4.06 -4.99 -11.35
C ASN A 78 -4.25 -6.47 -11.01
N TYR A 79 -3.57 -6.96 -9.99
CA TYR A 79 -3.71 -8.33 -9.50
C TYR A 79 -5.10 -8.57 -8.89
N TYR A 80 -5.57 -7.66 -8.03
CA TYR A 80 -6.90 -7.74 -7.43
C TYR A 80 -8.03 -7.62 -8.46
N ASN A 81 -7.90 -6.71 -9.43
CA ASN A 81 -8.88 -6.56 -10.50
C ASN A 81 -8.98 -7.80 -11.40
N ALA A 82 -7.90 -8.57 -11.54
CA ALA A 82 -7.91 -9.83 -12.27
C ALA A 82 -8.56 -10.98 -11.47
N ILE A 83 -8.49 -10.93 -10.14
CA ILE A 83 -8.99 -11.99 -9.25
C ILE A 83 -10.44 -11.73 -8.84
N PHE A 84 -10.80 -10.48 -8.57
CA PHE A 84 -12.12 -10.13 -8.04
C PHE A 84 -12.97 -9.43 -9.10
N ASP A 85 -14.22 -9.89 -9.23
CA ASP A 85 -15.24 -9.07 -9.86
C ASP A 85 -15.40 -7.77 -9.07
N LYS A 86 -15.65 -6.64 -9.75
CA LYS A 86 -15.71 -5.29 -9.17
C LYS A 86 -16.92 -5.10 -8.23
N ASN A 87 -16.93 -5.80 -7.09
CA ASN A 87 -17.96 -5.72 -6.07
C ASN A 87 -17.41 -5.05 -4.80
N LEU A 88 -18.24 -4.22 -4.16
CA LEU A 88 -17.96 -3.53 -2.90
C LEU A 88 -17.45 -4.45 -1.79
N ASP A 89 -18.05 -5.62 -1.66
CA ASP A 89 -17.74 -6.61 -0.61
C ASP A 89 -16.28 -7.05 -0.63
N HIS A 90 -15.65 -7.06 -1.82
CA HIS A 90 -14.24 -7.43 -1.97
C HIS A 90 -13.30 -6.31 -1.55
N PHE A 91 -13.67 -5.07 -1.80
CA PHE A 91 -12.89 -3.92 -1.35
C PHE A 91 -12.85 -3.86 0.18
N GLU A 92 -14.00 -4.05 0.85
CA GLU A 92 -14.07 -4.10 2.32
C GLU A 92 -13.22 -5.23 2.90
N PHE A 93 -13.24 -6.41 2.27
CA PHE A 93 -12.42 -7.54 2.70
C PHE A 93 -10.91 -7.24 2.59
N ILE A 94 -10.48 -6.68 1.45
CA ILE A 94 -9.09 -6.28 1.23
C ILE A 94 -8.68 -5.21 2.22
N GLU A 95 -9.52 -4.17 2.41
CA GLU A 95 -9.24 -3.06 3.31
C GLU A 95 -9.15 -3.53 4.77
N LYS A 96 -10.00 -4.46 5.19
CA LYS A 96 -9.94 -5.09 6.52
C LYS A 96 -8.62 -5.82 6.76
N ILE A 97 -8.08 -6.51 5.76
CA ILE A 97 -6.78 -7.18 5.89
C ILE A 97 -5.67 -6.13 5.94
N ARG A 98 -5.72 -5.11 5.08
CA ARG A 98 -4.70 -4.08 4.95
C ARG A 98 -4.64 -3.14 6.15
N SER A 99 -5.78 -2.85 6.79
CA SER A 99 -5.84 -2.00 7.98
C SER A 99 -4.93 -2.47 9.12
N LYS A 100 -4.61 -3.75 9.17
CA LYS A 100 -3.64 -4.31 10.12
C LYS A 100 -2.21 -3.74 9.95
N TYR A 101 -1.88 -3.26 8.74
CA TYR A 101 -0.55 -2.71 8.41
C TYR A 101 -0.50 -1.19 8.41
N ASP A 102 -1.64 -0.53 8.56
CA ASP A 102 -1.75 0.93 8.55
C ASP A 102 -0.92 1.60 9.64
N LEU A 103 -0.86 0.99 10.83
CA LEU A 103 -0.07 1.51 11.94
C LEU A 103 1.44 1.44 11.66
N GLU A 104 1.90 0.41 10.97
CA GLU A 104 3.32 0.28 10.58
C GLU A 104 3.69 1.33 9.53
N GLU A 105 2.82 1.55 8.54
CA GLU A 105 3.01 2.60 7.53
C GLU A 105 3.01 3.99 8.16
N LEU A 106 2.05 4.24 9.06
CA LEU A 106 1.96 5.50 9.80
C LEU A 106 3.23 5.78 10.60
N ALA A 107 3.82 4.75 11.24
CA ALA A 107 5.07 4.88 11.96
C ALA A 107 6.24 5.33 11.05
N ILE A 108 6.33 4.78 9.84
CA ILE A 108 7.35 5.18 8.85
C ILE A 108 7.16 6.65 8.45
N LEU A 109 5.94 7.06 8.09
CA LEU A 109 5.62 8.45 7.74
C LEU A 109 5.96 9.42 8.86
N ARG A 110 5.56 9.08 10.08
CA ARG A 110 5.82 9.88 11.28
C ARG A 110 7.33 10.11 11.47
N LEU A 111 8.15 9.08 11.28
CA LEU A 111 9.61 9.18 11.39
C LEU A 111 10.18 10.12 10.32
N ILE A 112 9.71 10.05 9.08
CA ILE A 112 10.16 10.94 7.99
C ILE A 112 9.79 12.39 8.30
N ILE A 113 8.55 12.62 8.73
CA ILE A 113 8.03 13.97 9.03
C ILE A 113 8.74 14.55 10.25
N TYR A 114 8.96 13.74 11.30
CA TYR A 114 9.67 14.14 12.49
C TYR A 114 11.14 14.54 12.17
N ASP A 115 11.85 13.73 11.35
CA ASP A 115 13.21 14.04 10.89
C ASP A 115 13.22 15.34 10.09
N GLY A 116 12.25 15.57 9.21
CA GLY A 116 12.11 16.80 8.45
C GLY A 116 11.82 18.02 9.32
N LYS A 117 10.97 17.88 10.33
CA LYS A 117 10.71 18.93 11.34
C LYS A 117 11.97 19.26 12.13
N LYS A 118 12.68 18.23 12.62
CA LYS A 118 13.93 18.39 13.39
C LYS A 118 15.03 19.06 12.57
N LYS A 119 15.15 18.74 11.29
CA LYS A 119 16.10 19.35 10.35
C LYS A 119 15.64 20.71 9.82
N ASN A 120 14.49 21.21 10.29
CA ASN A 120 13.90 22.49 9.86
C ASN A 120 13.58 22.54 8.35
N VAL A 121 13.36 21.38 7.72
CA VAL A 121 13.01 21.22 6.31
C VAL A 121 11.49 21.27 6.11
N PHE A 122 10.74 20.63 7.04
CA PHE A 122 9.29 20.65 7.02
C PHE A 122 8.73 21.61 8.06
N LYS A 123 7.75 22.41 7.64
CA LYS A 123 6.95 23.28 8.52
C LYS A 123 5.69 22.55 8.94
N VAL A 124 5.75 21.82 10.03
CA VAL A 124 4.63 21.06 10.58
C VAL A 124 4.49 21.28 12.08
N ASP A 125 3.28 21.47 12.55
CA ASP A 125 3.01 21.68 13.98
C ASP A 125 3.06 20.36 14.73
N ASP A 126 2.34 19.37 14.21
CA ASP A 126 2.25 18.02 14.78
C ASP A 126 2.60 16.96 13.72
N SER A 127 3.64 16.16 14.03
CA SER A 127 4.12 15.13 13.11
C SER A 127 3.17 13.93 13.02
N GLU A 128 2.41 13.62 14.06
CA GLU A 128 1.44 12.53 14.11
C GLU A 128 0.26 12.84 13.20
N TYR A 129 -0.41 13.98 13.44
CA TYR A 129 -1.56 14.39 12.61
C TYR A 129 -1.17 14.64 11.16
N THR A 130 0.04 15.18 10.91
CA THR A 130 0.53 15.35 9.54
C THR A 130 0.75 13.99 8.86
N ALA A 131 1.31 13.01 9.56
CA ALA A 131 1.48 11.65 9.03
C ALA A 131 0.14 11.00 8.70
N MET A 132 -0.85 11.13 9.59
CA MET A 132 -2.21 10.63 9.36
C MET A 132 -2.86 11.29 8.14
N ALA A 133 -2.72 12.61 7.99
CA ALA A 133 -3.27 13.33 6.84
C ALA A 133 -2.63 12.88 5.51
N VAL A 134 -1.30 12.71 5.49
CA VAL A 134 -0.58 12.19 4.31
C VAL A 134 -1.02 10.76 3.98
N GLN A 135 -1.12 9.88 4.98
CA GLN A 135 -1.59 8.52 4.78
C GLN A 135 -3.01 8.48 4.21
N THR A 136 -3.91 9.29 4.77
CA THR A 136 -5.30 9.40 4.29
C THR A 136 -5.36 9.89 2.84
N ALA A 137 -4.57 10.89 2.48
CA ALA A 137 -4.51 11.39 1.11
C ALA A 137 -4.00 10.32 0.13
N LEU A 138 -2.96 9.55 0.51
CA LEU A 138 -2.43 8.46 -0.29
C LEU A 138 -3.47 7.34 -0.46
N LYS A 139 -4.17 6.96 0.60
CA LYS A 139 -5.28 5.99 0.53
C LYS A 139 -6.39 6.48 -0.42
N GLY A 140 -6.72 7.76 -0.40
CA GLY A 140 -7.67 8.35 -1.34
C GLY A 140 -7.27 8.19 -2.81
N LEU A 141 -5.96 8.23 -3.12
CA LEU A 141 -5.45 7.98 -4.47
C LEU A 141 -5.53 6.51 -4.89
N GLU A 142 -5.63 5.58 -3.95
CA GLU A 142 -5.73 4.14 -4.25
C GLU A 142 -7.15 3.73 -4.66
N VAL A 143 -8.15 4.39 -4.11
CA VAL A 143 -9.57 4.07 -4.40
C VAL A 143 -9.85 4.00 -5.90
N PRO A 144 -9.45 4.97 -6.75
CA PRO A 144 -9.67 4.90 -8.19
C PRO A 144 -9.04 3.70 -8.88
N LEU A 145 -7.92 3.16 -8.37
CA LEU A 145 -7.27 1.99 -8.95
C LEU A 145 -8.16 0.75 -8.91
N PHE A 146 -9.06 0.68 -7.94
CA PHE A 146 -9.99 -0.45 -7.77
C PHE A 146 -11.35 -0.21 -8.42
N TRP A 147 -11.76 1.05 -8.60
CA TRP A 147 -13.12 1.41 -9.01
C TRP A 147 -13.25 1.96 -10.42
N GLU A 148 -12.23 2.65 -10.92
CA GLU A 148 -12.29 3.25 -12.24
C GLU A 148 -12.13 2.18 -13.32
N LYS A 149 -13.03 2.19 -14.32
CA LYS A 149 -12.96 1.30 -15.49
C LYS A 149 -11.91 1.76 -16.51
N ARG A 150 -11.36 2.98 -16.35
CA ARG A 150 -10.35 3.56 -17.21
C ARG A 150 -8.97 3.32 -16.61
N GLU A 151 -7.97 3.29 -17.46
CA GLU A 151 -6.59 3.35 -17.03
C GLU A 151 -6.37 4.63 -16.20
N VAL A 152 -5.98 4.47 -14.95
CA VAL A 152 -5.78 5.59 -14.03
C VAL A 152 -4.35 6.04 -14.18
N ASP A 153 -4.15 7.30 -14.60
CA ASP A 153 -2.83 7.92 -14.59
C ASP A 153 -2.42 8.23 -13.14
N ILE A 154 -1.93 7.18 -12.47
CA ILE A 154 -1.53 7.26 -11.07
C ILE A 154 -0.28 8.15 -10.91
N GLU A 155 0.61 8.16 -11.87
CA GLU A 155 1.83 8.96 -11.81
C GLU A 155 1.49 10.45 -11.81
N HIS A 156 0.58 10.89 -12.67
CA HIS A 156 0.14 12.28 -12.68
C HIS A 156 -0.56 12.68 -11.38
N ARG A 157 -1.42 11.83 -10.85
CA ARG A 157 -2.12 12.07 -9.57
C ARG A 157 -1.15 12.13 -8.38
N VAL A 158 -0.17 11.24 -8.35
CA VAL A 158 0.89 11.23 -7.32
C VAL A 158 1.72 12.50 -7.40
N ASN A 159 2.14 12.91 -8.59
CA ASN A 159 2.92 14.12 -8.80
C ASN A 159 2.13 15.38 -8.37
N ALA A 160 0.84 15.44 -8.67
CA ALA A 160 -0.02 16.53 -8.22
C ALA A 160 -0.13 16.57 -6.68
N LEU A 161 -0.32 15.42 -6.03
CA LEU A 161 -0.35 15.34 -4.57
C LEU A 161 1.00 15.74 -3.95
N MET A 162 2.10 15.25 -4.49
CA MET A 162 3.44 15.62 -4.01
C MET A 162 3.69 17.12 -4.13
N ASN A 163 3.26 17.73 -5.23
CA ASN A 163 3.38 19.17 -5.42
C ASN A 163 2.61 19.95 -4.33
N ILE A 164 1.37 19.54 -4.05
CA ILE A 164 0.57 20.15 -2.98
C ILE A 164 1.24 19.96 -1.61
N LEU A 165 1.68 18.75 -1.29
CA LEU A 165 2.32 18.43 -0.02
C LEU A 165 3.61 19.24 0.18
N PHE A 166 4.48 19.32 -0.82
CA PHE A 166 5.75 20.02 -0.69
C PHE A 166 5.58 21.53 -0.65
N HIS A 167 4.66 22.09 -1.40
CA HIS A 167 4.38 23.53 -1.33
C HIS A 167 3.66 23.93 -0.04
N GLY A 168 2.89 23.03 0.57
CA GLY A 168 2.21 23.27 1.84
C GLY A 168 3.05 23.00 3.09
N ILE A 169 4.04 22.09 3.03
CA ILE A 169 4.79 21.64 4.22
C ILE A 169 6.26 22.05 4.23
N LEU A 170 6.81 22.50 3.10
CA LEU A 170 8.15 23.08 3.07
C LEU A 170 8.16 24.47 3.73
N ARG A 171 9.19 24.77 4.50
CA ARG A 171 9.46 26.15 4.87
C ARG A 171 9.89 26.91 3.62
N ASN A 172 9.21 28.01 3.33
CA ASN A 172 9.74 28.96 2.37
C ASN A 172 11.09 29.46 2.90
N PRO A 173 12.09 29.55 2.02
CA PRO A 173 13.42 30.06 2.40
C PRO A 173 13.35 31.49 2.92
#